data_b36a1f94c1429131a0995787685356ca
#
_entry.id   b36a1f94c1429131a0995787685356ca
#
_cell.length_a   1.000
_cell.length_b   1.000
_cell.length_c   1.000
_cell.angle_alpha   90.00
_cell.angle_beta   90.00
_cell.angle_gamma   90.00
#
_symmetry.space_group_name_H-M   'P 1'
#
loop_
_entity.id
_entity.type
_entity.pdbx_description
1 polymer ?
#
loop_
_entity_poly.entity_id
_entity_poly.type
_entity_poly.pdbx_seq_one_letter_code
_entity_poly.pdbx_strand_id
1 'polypeptide(L)'
;MAIRTTMREWRLAATRNNQNLEDLAQFVNPVMRGWVNYYGRFYRSKCVQVLRHFNGALAAWARRKYKRFRRRERASMHWLGRIARRDSTLFVLWQLGLKPEAGL
;
A
#
# COMPACT_ATOMS: atom_id res chain seq x y z
N MET A 1 15.52 0.68 8.58
CA MET A 1 14.57 1.80 8.59
C MET A 1 13.33 1.42 9.39
N ALA A 2 12.81 2.37 10.14
CA ALA A 2 11.62 2.17 10.97
C ALA A 2 10.34 1.95 10.16
N ILE A 3 10.32 2.31 8.88
CA ILE A 3 9.12 2.21 8.02
C ILE A 3 8.60 0.77 7.96
N ARG A 4 9.50 -0.18 7.71
CA ARG A 4 9.12 -1.59 7.57
C ARG A 4 8.51 -2.14 8.86
N THR A 5 9.09 -1.79 10.00
CA THR A 5 8.59 -2.19 11.31
C THR A 5 7.21 -1.59 11.58
N THR A 6 7.04 -0.29 11.29
CA THR A 6 5.76 0.40 11.49
C THR A 6 4.67 -0.20 10.59
N MET A 7 4.99 -0.50 9.32
CA MET A 7 4.05 -1.13 8.41
C MET A 7 3.62 -2.50 8.90
N ARG A 8 4.56 -3.26 9.47
CA ARG A 8 4.26 -4.56 10.06
C ARG A 8 3.35 -4.41 11.27
N GLU A 9 3.59 -3.40 12.11
CA GLU A 9 2.78 -3.12 13.28
C GLU A 9 1.35 -2.71 12.92
N TRP A 10 1.12 -2.12 11.76
CA TRP A 10 -0.21 -1.75 11.31
C TRP A 10 -1.11 -2.97 11.10
N ARG A 11 -0.53 -4.10 10.69
CA ARG A 11 -1.26 -5.36 10.52
C ARG A 11 -2.57 -5.17 9.75
N LEU A 12 -2.50 -4.50 8.61
CA LEU A 12 -3.69 -4.08 7.86
C LEU A 12 -4.66 -5.23 7.60
N ALA A 13 -4.14 -6.37 7.16
CA ALA A 13 -4.98 -7.52 6.82
C ALA A 13 -5.74 -8.08 8.02
N ALA A 14 -5.16 -7.97 9.22
CA ALA A 14 -5.75 -8.55 10.43
C ALA A 14 -6.63 -7.56 11.20
N THR A 15 -6.25 -6.27 11.22
CA THR A 15 -6.89 -5.32 12.13
C THR A 15 -7.79 -4.29 11.46
N ARG A 16 -7.63 -4.09 10.13
CA ARG A 16 -8.40 -3.06 9.43
C ARG A 16 -9.25 -3.63 8.31
N ASN A 17 -9.65 -4.86 8.45
CA ASN A 17 -10.40 -5.58 7.43
C ASN A 17 -11.82 -5.03 7.25
N ASN A 18 -12.36 -4.33 8.24
CA ASN A 18 -13.68 -3.72 8.20
C ASN A 18 -13.69 -2.31 7.61
N GLN A 19 -12.54 -1.82 7.17
CA GLN A 19 -12.41 -0.47 6.59
C GLN A 19 -12.35 -0.54 5.06
N ASN A 20 -12.63 0.59 4.39
CA ASN A 20 -12.46 0.70 2.95
C ASN A 20 -11.11 1.33 2.62
N LEU A 21 -10.80 1.46 1.32
CA LEU A 21 -9.49 2.01 0.90
C LEU A 21 -9.33 3.46 1.31
N GLU A 22 -10.39 4.26 1.29
CA GLU A 22 -10.35 5.66 1.69
C GLU A 22 -10.02 5.79 3.17
N ASP A 23 -10.57 4.91 4.01
CA ASP A 23 -10.27 4.88 5.43
C ASP A 23 -8.79 4.55 5.66
N LEU A 24 -8.27 3.56 4.92
CA LEU A 24 -6.86 3.20 5.01
C LEU A 24 -5.98 4.37 4.59
N ALA A 25 -6.36 5.07 3.52
CA ALA A 25 -5.60 6.22 3.03
C ALA A 25 -5.53 7.32 4.08
N GLN A 26 -6.64 7.64 4.74
CA GLN A 26 -6.65 8.63 5.81
C GLN A 26 -5.75 8.25 6.96
N PHE A 27 -5.65 6.96 7.24
CA PHE A 27 -4.79 6.46 8.32
C PHE A 27 -3.31 6.52 7.96
N VAL A 28 -2.94 6.07 6.74
CA VAL A 28 -1.54 5.88 6.40
C VAL A 28 -0.88 7.07 5.71
N ASN A 29 -1.64 7.90 4.98
CA ASN A 29 -1.05 8.98 4.19
C ASN A 29 -0.26 10.00 5.00
N PRO A 30 -0.73 10.48 6.18
CA PRO A 30 0.07 11.43 6.96
C PRO A 30 1.43 10.85 7.35
N VAL A 31 1.46 9.57 7.70
CA VAL A 31 2.70 8.89 8.10
C VAL A 31 3.62 8.71 6.90
N MET A 32 3.06 8.27 5.75
CA MET A 32 3.85 8.11 4.53
C MET A 32 4.43 9.42 4.03
N ARG A 33 3.67 10.50 4.13
CA ARG A 33 4.15 11.82 3.75
C ARG A 33 5.38 12.23 4.56
N GLY A 34 5.33 11.95 5.87
CA GLY A 34 6.48 12.18 6.75
C GLY A 34 7.69 11.35 6.34
N TRP A 35 7.46 10.08 6.00
CA TRP A 35 8.56 9.19 5.55
C TRP A 35 9.18 9.67 4.25
N VAL A 36 8.36 10.04 3.27
CA VAL A 36 8.84 10.52 1.98
C VAL A 36 9.65 11.80 2.16
N ASN A 37 9.17 12.71 2.99
CA ASN A 37 9.87 13.97 3.24
C ASN A 37 11.20 13.77 3.96
N TYR A 38 11.28 12.82 4.88
CA TYR A 38 12.47 12.57 5.67
C TYR A 38 13.44 11.64 4.97
N TYR A 39 12.97 10.41 4.63
CA TYR A 39 13.84 9.38 4.08
C TYR A 39 14.08 9.52 2.58
N GLY A 40 13.10 10.04 1.84
CA GLY A 40 13.23 10.24 0.41
C GLY A 40 14.35 11.19 0.03
N ARG A 41 14.72 12.06 0.95
CA ARG A 41 15.80 13.04 0.74
C ARG A 41 17.18 12.39 0.79
N PHE A 42 17.39 11.44 1.73
CA PHE A 42 18.71 10.86 1.98
C PHE A 42 18.82 9.40 1.56
N TYR A 43 17.70 8.67 1.52
CA TYR A 43 17.68 7.23 1.28
C TYR A 43 16.60 6.87 0.26
N ARG A 44 16.57 7.60 -0.85
CA ARG A 44 15.48 7.50 -1.81
C ARG A 44 15.24 6.07 -2.31
N SER A 45 16.31 5.37 -2.73
CA SER A 45 16.18 4.00 -3.26
C SER A 45 15.60 3.03 -2.24
N LYS A 46 16.10 3.10 -0.99
CA LYS A 46 15.59 2.25 0.08
C LYS A 46 14.15 2.60 0.45
N CYS A 47 13.84 3.90 0.45
CA CYS A 47 12.47 4.36 0.73
C CYS A 47 11.50 3.81 -0.31
N VAL A 48 11.84 3.88 -1.59
CA VAL A 48 11.02 3.35 -2.68
C VAL A 48 10.82 1.85 -2.52
N GLN A 49 11.89 1.09 -2.23
CA GLN A 49 11.79 -0.36 -2.04
C GLN A 49 10.84 -0.71 -0.90
N VAL A 50 10.94 0.00 0.21
CA VAL A 50 10.11 -0.28 1.38
C VAL A 50 8.65 0.11 1.12
N LEU A 51 8.42 1.27 0.47
CA LEU A 51 7.06 1.70 0.15
C LEU A 51 6.35 0.73 -0.79
N ARG A 52 7.09 0.09 -1.71
CA ARG A 52 6.50 -0.91 -2.60
C ARG A 52 5.92 -2.10 -1.82
N HIS A 53 6.48 -2.43 -0.68
CA HIS A 53 5.94 -3.48 0.18
C HIS A 53 4.53 -3.15 0.66
N PHE A 54 4.19 -1.87 0.75
CA PHE A 54 2.85 -1.46 1.15
C PHE A 54 1.79 -1.92 0.15
N ASN A 55 2.09 -1.90 -1.14
CA ASN A 55 1.16 -2.44 -2.15
C ASN A 55 0.87 -3.91 -1.92
N GLY A 56 1.89 -4.68 -1.51
CA GLY A 56 1.71 -6.07 -1.12
C GLY A 56 0.82 -6.23 0.11
N ALA A 57 0.98 -5.33 1.08
CA ALA A 57 0.13 -5.34 2.28
C ALA A 57 -1.32 -5.00 1.94
N LEU A 58 -1.55 -4.06 1.01
CA LEU A 58 -2.89 -3.75 0.52
C LEU A 58 -3.52 -4.96 -0.18
N ALA A 59 -2.73 -5.66 -1.00
CA ALA A 59 -3.23 -6.85 -1.68
C ALA A 59 -3.62 -7.94 -0.67
N ALA A 60 -2.82 -8.12 0.37
CA ALA A 60 -3.14 -9.07 1.43
C ALA A 60 -4.43 -8.68 2.16
N TRP A 61 -4.59 -7.38 2.42
CA TRP A 61 -5.83 -6.85 3.01
C TRP A 61 -7.03 -7.15 2.13
N ALA A 62 -6.92 -6.92 0.81
CA ALA A 62 -7.99 -7.17 -0.14
C ALA A 62 -8.35 -8.66 -0.22
N ARG A 63 -7.33 -9.54 -0.22
CA ARG A 63 -7.56 -10.98 -0.26
C ARG A 63 -8.32 -11.47 0.99
N ARG A 64 -8.03 -10.86 2.12
CA ARG A 64 -8.69 -11.24 3.37
C ARG A 64 -10.09 -10.65 3.46
N LYS A 65 -10.31 -9.45 2.92
CA LYS A 65 -11.60 -8.78 2.97
C LYS A 65 -12.60 -9.35 1.95
N TYR A 66 -12.14 -9.67 0.75
CA TYR A 66 -13.01 -10.10 -0.34
C TYR A 66 -12.77 -11.56 -0.68
N LYS A 67 -13.81 -12.39 -0.56
CA LYS A 67 -13.72 -13.83 -0.83
C LYS A 67 -13.29 -14.12 -2.26
N ARG A 68 -13.67 -13.26 -3.23
CA ARG A 68 -13.33 -13.44 -4.65
C ARG A 68 -11.82 -13.39 -4.90
N PHE A 69 -11.05 -12.77 -3.98
CA PHE A 69 -9.59 -12.68 -4.11
C PHE A 69 -8.85 -13.69 -3.23
N ARG A 70 -9.59 -14.52 -2.51
CA ARG A 70 -8.97 -15.51 -1.62
C ARG A 70 -8.05 -16.43 -2.42
N ARG A 71 -6.76 -16.49 -2.04
CA ARG A 71 -5.72 -17.26 -2.73
C ARG A 71 -5.45 -16.79 -4.16
N ARG A 72 -5.89 -15.58 -4.51
CA ARG A 72 -5.68 -15.01 -5.84
C ARG A 72 -4.89 -13.72 -5.73
N GLU A 73 -3.60 -13.87 -5.45
CA GLU A 73 -2.71 -12.74 -5.25
C GLU A 73 -2.67 -11.82 -6.47
N ARG A 74 -2.50 -12.42 -7.65
CA ARG A 74 -2.44 -11.66 -8.91
C ARG A 74 -3.73 -10.89 -9.18
N ALA A 75 -4.88 -11.52 -8.92
CA ALA A 75 -6.17 -10.86 -9.12
C ALA A 75 -6.34 -9.67 -8.18
N SER A 76 -5.90 -9.78 -6.92
CA SER A 76 -5.97 -8.67 -5.98
C SER A 76 -5.07 -7.52 -6.40
N MET A 77 -3.87 -7.81 -6.92
CA MET A 77 -2.95 -6.77 -7.42
C MET A 77 -3.51 -6.08 -8.67
N HIS A 78 -4.14 -6.82 -9.57
CA HIS A 78 -4.80 -6.23 -10.75
C HIS A 78 -5.93 -5.29 -10.34
N TRP A 79 -6.72 -5.70 -9.37
CA TRP A 79 -7.82 -4.88 -8.85
C TRP A 79 -7.30 -3.57 -8.27
N LEU A 80 -6.25 -3.65 -7.44
CA LEU A 80 -5.62 -2.46 -6.86
C LEU A 80 -5.00 -1.59 -7.94
N GLY A 81 -4.38 -2.21 -8.95
CA GLY A 81 -3.77 -1.47 -10.06
C GLY A 81 -4.79 -0.66 -10.85
N ARG A 82 -5.99 -1.21 -11.07
CA ARG A 82 -7.06 -0.49 -11.73
C ARG A 82 -7.52 0.71 -10.91
N ILE A 83 -7.65 0.53 -9.60
CA ILE A 83 -8.02 1.62 -8.70
C ILE A 83 -6.94 2.69 -8.70
N ALA A 84 -5.66 2.30 -8.66
CA ALA A 84 -4.55 3.24 -8.67
C ALA A 84 -4.48 4.06 -9.95
N ARG A 85 -4.85 3.47 -11.09
CA ARG A 85 -4.90 4.21 -12.36
C ARG A 85 -6.05 5.19 -12.43
N ARG A 86 -7.19 4.81 -11.85
CA ARG A 86 -8.37 5.67 -11.81
C ARG A 86 -8.23 6.77 -10.77
N ASP A 87 -7.60 6.45 -9.64
CA ASP A 87 -7.49 7.35 -8.50
C ASP A 87 -6.06 7.36 -7.98
N SER A 88 -5.16 7.92 -8.79
CA SER A 88 -3.72 7.92 -8.51
C SER A 88 -3.32 8.76 -7.31
N THR A 89 -4.22 9.58 -6.77
CA THR A 89 -3.93 10.44 -5.61
C THR A 89 -4.41 9.85 -4.30
N LEU A 90 -5.04 8.67 -4.32
CA LEU A 90 -5.61 8.08 -3.11
C LEU A 90 -4.54 7.79 -2.04
N PHE A 91 -3.41 7.21 -2.44
CA PHE A 91 -2.29 6.97 -1.54
C PHE A 91 -1.06 7.75 -1.97
N VAL A 92 -0.28 8.23 -0.99
CA VAL A 92 0.91 9.03 -1.26
C VAL A 92 1.88 8.30 -2.19
N LEU A 93 2.14 7.00 -1.97
CA LEU A 93 3.06 6.26 -2.82
C LEU A 93 2.55 6.14 -4.26
N TRP A 94 1.24 6.10 -4.48
CA TRP A 94 0.68 6.06 -5.83
C TRP A 94 0.90 7.39 -6.56
N GLN A 95 0.85 8.50 -5.84
CA GLN A 95 1.16 9.83 -6.42
C GLN A 95 2.60 9.89 -6.92
N LEU A 96 3.50 9.12 -6.30
CA LEU A 96 4.90 9.03 -6.69
C LEU A 96 5.15 8.05 -7.84
N GLY A 97 4.10 7.41 -8.35
CA GLY A 97 4.22 6.43 -9.41
C GLY A 97 4.44 4.99 -8.93
N LEU A 98 4.41 4.75 -7.63
CA LEU A 98 4.62 3.42 -7.05
C LEU A 98 3.28 2.69 -6.93
N LYS A 99 2.72 2.31 -8.08
CA LYS A 99 1.39 1.69 -8.15
C LYS A 99 1.48 0.17 -8.09
N PRO A 100 0.41 -0.50 -7.61
CA PRO A 100 0.37 -1.95 -7.62
C PRO A 100 0.45 -2.50 -9.04
N GLU A 101 1.31 -3.51 -9.21
CA GLU A 101 1.46 -4.21 -10.49
C GLU A 101 1.44 -5.70 -10.23
N ALA A 102 0.64 -6.43 -11.03
CA ALA A 102 0.47 -7.86 -10.89
C ALA A 102 1.51 -8.60 -11.73
N GLY A 103 2.76 -8.34 -11.50
CA GLY A 103 3.82 -9.02 -12.24
C GLY A 103 3.66 -8.97 -13.76
N LEU A 104 4.72 -8.86 -14.45
CA LEU A 104 4.70 -8.85 -15.92
C LEU A 104 4.82 -10.26 -16.47
#